data_6eec2c754288bb5600fd05369087977c
#
_entry.id   6eec2c754288bb5600fd05369087977c
#
_cell.length_a   1.000
_cell.length_b   1.000
_cell.length_c   1.000
_cell.angle_alpha   90.00
_cell.angle_beta   90.00
_cell.angle_gamma   90.00
#
_symmetry.space_group_name_H-M   'P 1'
#
loop_
_entity.id
_entity.type
_entity.pdbx_description
1 polymer ?
#
loop_
_entity_poly.entity_id
_entity_poly.type
_entity_poly.pdbx_seq_one_letter_code
_entity_poly.pdbx_strand_id
1 'polypeptide(L)'
;MFMVQHTLLSDDIAHARFACDISRCKGACCVVGDAGAPVSRSEVAVLKKAYSQLKDRLSAESRDKVIVNGLIQESTDKKLELSCVRSGECVFVQYTDTGVATCAIQDAFYKGEFDWEKPISCHLYPLRIKKLSGLEWINYEYIPSLCSAACDRAEKEGIYLADFLKKPLIRRYGESWYTEFVAACEHIRTMKKEYSNEARNELSSGELTNNKSRVEAEKGVNNTRPST
;
A
#
# COMPACT_ATOMS: atom_id res chain seq x y z
N MET A 1 8.78 11.99 5.87
CA MET A 1 7.70 11.48 6.73
C MET A 1 6.83 12.64 7.13
N PHE A 2 5.51 12.44 7.23
CA PHE A 2 4.54 13.44 7.65
C PHE A 2 3.61 12.88 8.72
N MET A 3 2.93 13.75 9.44
CA MET A 3 2.01 13.36 10.52
C MET A 3 0.58 13.76 10.19
N VAL A 4 -0.35 12.90 10.56
CA VAL A 4 -1.78 13.19 10.59
C VAL A 4 -2.28 12.77 11.98
N GLN A 5 -2.71 13.73 12.78
CA GLN A 5 -3.06 13.53 14.19
C GLN A 5 -1.97 12.77 14.96
N HIS A 6 -2.25 11.56 15.42
CA HIS A 6 -1.31 10.71 16.18
C HIS A 6 -0.69 9.58 15.33
N THR A 7 -0.70 9.70 14.02
CA THR A 7 -0.10 8.73 13.11
C THR A 7 1.04 9.35 12.32
N LEU A 8 2.15 8.61 12.20
CA LEU A 8 3.29 8.96 11.36
C LEU A 8 3.19 8.17 10.05
N LEU A 9 3.38 8.83 8.92
CA LEU A 9 3.26 8.23 7.59
C LEU A 9 4.55 8.40 6.80
N SER A 10 4.91 7.39 6.00
CA SER A 10 6.01 7.51 5.04
C SER A 10 5.62 8.41 3.86
N ASP A 11 6.58 9.19 3.36
CA ASP A 11 6.33 10.14 2.25
C ASP A 11 5.83 9.46 0.98
N ASP A 12 6.24 8.21 0.76
CA ASP A 12 5.82 7.43 -0.40
C ASP A 12 4.30 7.30 -0.51
N ILE A 13 3.60 7.26 0.62
CA ILE A 13 2.13 7.12 0.67
C ILE A 13 1.45 8.27 -0.07
N ALA A 14 1.98 9.50 0.05
CA ALA A 14 1.40 10.67 -0.60
C ALA A 14 1.47 10.58 -2.13
N HIS A 15 2.46 9.88 -2.67
CA HIS A 15 2.73 9.80 -4.11
C HIS A 15 2.31 8.46 -4.72
N ALA A 16 2.14 7.43 -3.90
CA ALA A 16 1.89 6.06 -4.37
C ALA A 16 0.66 5.96 -5.26
N ARG A 17 0.83 5.28 -6.39
CA ARG A 17 -0.25 4.87 -7.30
C ARG A 17 -0.53 3.40 -7.06
N PHE A 18 -1.75 3.09 -6.68
CA PHE A 18 -2.13 1.71 -6.39
C PHE A 18 -3.65 1.53 -6.53
N ALA A 19 -4.06 0.54 -7.33
CA ALA A 19 -5.44 0.08 -7.45
C ALA A 19 -5.42 -1.42 -7.73
N CYS A 20 -5.85 -2.25 -6.78
CA CYS A 20 -5.76 -3.70 -6.87
C CYS A 20 -6.38 -4.24 -8.17
N ASP A 21 -5.63 -5.07 -8.89
CA ASP A 21 -6.07 -5.77 -10.10
C ASP A 21 -6.09 -7.28 -9.85
N ILE A 22 -7.20 -7.76 -9.28
CA ILE A 22 -7.37 -9.17 -8.93
C ILE A 22 -7.41 -10.07 -10.16
N SER A 23 -7.79 -9.53 -11.31
CA SER A 23 -7.82 -10.28 -12.56
C SER A 23 -6.42 -10.72 -13.00
N ARG A 24 -5.41 -9.91 -12.71
CA ARG A 24 -4.00 -10.19 -13.00
C ARG A 24 -3.28 -10.87 -11.84
N CYS A 25 -3.41 -10.36 -10.61
CA CYS A 25 -2.69 -10.91 -9.45
C CYS A 25 -3.31 -12.19 -8.88
N LYS A 26 -4.54 -12.54 -9.29
CA LYS A 26 -5.26 -13.75 -8.84
C LYS A 26 -5.39 -13.91 -7.32
N GLY A 27 -5.35 -12.78 -6.58
CA GLY A 27 -5.46 -12.79 -5.13
C GLY A 27 -4.19 -13.21 -4.40
N ALA A 28 -3.02 -13.02 -5.02
CA ALA A 28 -1.72 -13.49 -4.51
C ALA A 28 -1.40 -13.03 -3.08
N CYS A 29 -1.88 -11.87 -2.63
CA CYS A 29 -1.68 -11.39 -1.25
C CYS A 29 -2.31 -12.28 -0.17
N CYS A 30 -3.23 -13.18 -0.53
CA CYS A 30 -3.82 -14.17 0.37
C CYS A 30 -3.12 -15.53 0.30
N VAL A 31 -2.25 -15.74 -0.69
CA VAL A 31 -1.61 -17.03 -1.01
C VAL A 31 -0.12 -17.02 -0.70
N VAL A 32 0.54 -15.88 -0.93
CA VAL A 32 1.99 -15.77 -0.79
C VAL A 32 2.33 -14.98 0.48
N GLY A 33 3.09 -15.60 1.37
CA GLY A 33 3.59 -14.97 2.58
C GLY A 33 4.27 -15.97 3.49
N ASP A 34 5.20 -15.49 4.31
CA ASP A 34 5.91 -16.30 5.30
C ASP A 34 5.13 -16.38 6.61
N ALA A 35 4.15 -15.52 6.80
CA ALA A 35 3.33 -15.40 8.00
C ALA A 35 1.89 -15.01 7.64
N GLY A 36 0.97 -15.29 8.54
CA GLY A 36 -0.42 -14.90 8.41
C GLY A 36 -0.65 -13.40 8.57
N ALA A 37 -1.83 -12.95 8.17
CA ALA A 37 -2.20 -11.56 8.34
C ALA A 37 -2.19 -11.15 9.82
N PRO A 38 -1.57 -10.02 10.19
CA PRO A 38 -1.61 -9.49 11.55
C PRO A 38 -3.05 -9.26 12.03
N VAL A 39 -3.33 -9.64 13.26
CA VAL A 39 -4.66 -9.56 13.89
C VAL A 39 -4.58 -8.77 15.19
N SER A 40 -5.50 -7.83 15.37
CA SER A 40 -5.65 -7.16 16.67
C SER A 40 -6.39 -8.04 17.68
N ARG A 41 -6.15 -7.82 18.98
CA ARG A 41 -6.89 -8.56 20.02
C ARG A 41 -8.40 -8.38 19.92
N SER A 42 -8.86 -7.21 19.47
CA SER A 42 -10.29 -6.92 19.27
C SER A 42 -10.91 -7.72 18.10
N GLU A 43 -10.11 -8.19 17.14
CA GLU A 43 -10.59 -8.97 16.00
C GLU A 43 -10.70 -10.48 16.30
N VAL A 44 -10.08 -10.96 17.38
CA VAL A 44 -10.02 -12.40 17.71
C VAL A 44 -11.42 -13.02 17.81
N ALA A 45 -12.33 -12.35 18.51
CA ALA A 45 -13.69 -12.88 18.72
C ALA A 45 -14.48 -12.99 17.41
N VAL A 46 -14.43 -11.95 16.56
CA VAL A 46 -15.13 -11.96 15.27
C VAL A 46 -14.51 -12.95 14.29
N LEU A 47 -13.19 -13.15 14.32
CA LEU A 47 -12.53 -14.17 13.50
C LEU A 47 -12.93 -15.59 13.90
N LYS A 48 -13.04 -15.88 15.20
CA LYS A 48 -13.54 -17.17 15.69
C LYS A 48 -14.99 -17.39 15.25
N LYS A 49 -15.84 -16.36 15.30
CA LYS A 49 -17.22 -16.42 14.81
C LYS A 49 -17.23 -16.69 13.29
N ALA A 50 -16.42 -15.97 12.51
CA ALA A 50 -16.30 -16.18 11.08
C ALA A 50 -15.87 -17.61 10.73
N TYR A 51 -14.86 -18.13 11.42
CA TYR A 51 -14.41 -19.51 11.21
C TYR A 51 -15.54 -20.52 11.51
N SER A 52 -16.24 -20.36 12.64
CA SER A 52 -17.35 -21.25 13.00
C SER A 52 -18.44 -21.30 11.94
N GLN A 53 -18.74 -20.18 11.29
CA GLN A 53 -19.78 -20.08 10.27
C GLN A 53 -19.33 -20.49 8.87
N LEU A 54 -18.05 -20.31 8.56
CA LEU A 54 -17.53 -20.45 7.19
C LEU A 54 -16.64 -21.70 6.99
N LYS A 55 -16.32 -22.43 8.05
CA LYS A 55 -15.38 -23.58 8.01
C LYS A 55 -15.70 -24.61 6.92
N ASP A 56 -16.99 -24.84 6.64
CA ASP A 56 -17.42 -25.82 5.65
C ASP A 56 -17.14 -25.40 4.19
N ARG A 57 -16.84 -24.09 3.98
CA ARG A 57 -16.39 -23.54 2.67
C ARG A 57 -14.87 -23.61 2.49
N LEU A 58 -14.13 -23.86 3.57
CA LEU A 58 -12.68 -23.87 3.57
C LEU A 58 -12.16 -25.25 3.15
N SER A 59 -10.94 -25.28 2.64
CA SER A 59 -10.26 -26.54 2.28
C SER A 59 -10.09 -27.46 3.50
N ALA A 60 -9.98 -28.76 3.26
CA ALA A 60 -9.68 -29.73 4.33
C ALA A 60 -8.38 -29.34 5.05
N GLU A 61 -7.33 -28.98 4.29
CA GLU A 61 -6.03 -28.56 4.84
C GLU A 61 -6.17 -27.33 5.76
N SER A 62 -6.99 -26.35 5.38
CA SER A 62 -7.27 -25.17 6.23
C SER A 62 -7.95 -25.54 7.54
N ARG A 63 -8.93 -26.46 7.49
CA ARG A 63 -9.62 -26.94 8.69
C ARG A 63 -8.67 -27.72 9.60
N ASP A 64 -7.90 -28.63 9.04
CA ASP A 64 -6.92 -29.43 9.78
C ASP A 64 -5.87 -28.54 10.44
N LYS A 65 -5.37 -27.54 9.71
CA LYS A 65 -4.44 -26.54 10.25
C LYS A 65 -5.02 -25.81 11.46
N VAL A 66 -6.27 -25.39 11.39
CA VAL A 66 -6.93 -24.72 12.51
C VAL A 66 -7.17 -25.67 13.69
N ILE A 67 -7.51 -26.92 13.46
CA ILE A 67 -7.69 -27.93 14.52
C ILE A 67 -6.37 -28.18 15.27
N VAL A 68 -5.27 -28.33 14.55
CA VAL A 68 -3.98 -28.69 15.13
C VAL A 68 -3.25 -27.48 15.75
N ASN A 69 -3.25 -26.35 15.07
CA ASN A 69 -2.43 -25.19 15.45
C ASN A 69 -3.23 -23.98 15.95
N GLY A 70 -4.56 -24.04 15.87
CA GLY A 70 -5.44 -22.91 16.17
C GLY A 70 -5.62 -21.97 14.97
N LEU A 71 -6.66 -21.14 15.05
CA LEU A 71 -7.01 -20.14 14.04
C LEU A 71 -6.03 -18.95 14.02
N ILE A 72 -5.52 -18.61 15.19
CA ILE A 72 -4.65 -17.47 15.42
C ILE A 72 -3.41 -17.98 16.15
N GLN A 73 -2.25 -17.58 15.68
CA GLN A 73 -0.95 -17.91 16.24
C GLN A 73 -0.30 -16.66 16.80
N GLU A 74 0.59 -16.84 17.74
CA GLU A 74 1.47 -15.78 18.26
C GLU A 74 2.83 -15.94 17.59
N SER A 75 3.28 -14.88 16.90
CA SER A 75 4.62 -14.84 16.29
C SER A 75 5.70 -14.70 17.36
N THR A 76 6.95 -14.84 16.96
CA THR A 76 8.13 -14.64 17.84
C THR A 76 8.14 -13.26 18.49
N ASP A 77 7.60 -12.25 17.82
CA ASP A 77 7.46 -10.86 18.29
C ASP A 77 6.20 -10.65 19.14
N LYS A 78 5.54 -11.71 19.61
CA LYS A 78 4.30 -11.68 20.39
C LYS A 78 3.13 -10.97 19.67
N LYS A 79 3.13 -10.93 18.35
CA LYS A 79 2.03 -10.43 17.54
C LYS A 79 1.08 -11.56 17.22
N LEU A 80 -0.21 -11.25 17.17
CA LEU A 80 -1.22 -12.21 16.75
C LEU A 80 -1.34 -12.18 15.22
N GLU A 81 -1.37 -13.36 14.62
CA GLU A 81 -1.47 -13.57 13.18
C GLU A 81 -2.44 -14.69 12.85
N LEU A 82 -3.11 -14.60 11.73
CA LEU A 82 -3.91 -15.70 11.21
C LEU A 82 -3.02 -16.89 10.86
N SER A 83 -3.52 -18.09 11.07
CA SER A 83 -2.83 -19.29 10.62
C SER A 83 -2.78 -19.38 9.09
N CYS A 84 -1.67 -19.89 8.59
CA CYS A 84 -1.49 -20.24 7.19
C CYS A 84 -1.29 -21.76 7.05
N VAL A 85 -1.74 -22.35 5.95
CA VAL A 85 -1.46 -23.73 5.59
C VAL A 85 0.00 -23.89 5.16
N ARG A 86 0.45 -25.13 4.88
CA ARG A 86 1.86 -25.42 4.60
C ARG A 86 2.40 -24.65 3.38
N SER A 87 1.56 -24.40 2.38
CA SER A 87 1.90 -23.65 1.17
C SER A 87 2.03 -22.13 1.39
N GLY A 88 1.73 -21.61 2.60
CA GLY A 88 1.75 -20.18 2.91
C GLY A 88 0.38 -19.49 2.79
N GLU A 89 -0.62 -20.17 2.26
CA GLU A 89 -1.97 -19.62 2.09
C GLU A 89 -2.67 -19.39 3.43
N CYS A 90 -3.40 -18.26 3.53
CA CYS A 90 -4.24 -17.99 4.68
C CYS A 90 -5.35 -19.05 4.82
N VAL A 91 -5.66 -19.50 6.03
CA VAL A 91 -6.72 -20.49 6.29
C VAL A 91 -8.12 -20.06 5.82
N PHE A 92 -8.35 -18.78 5.55
CA PHE A 92 -9.61 -18.28 4.99
C PHE A 92 -9.59 -18.14 3.45
N VAL A 93 -8.56 -18.64 2.78
CA VAL A 93 -8.53 -18.64 1.31
C VAL A 93 -9.51 -19.65 0.76
N GLN A 94 -10.23 -19.25 -0.26
CA GLN A 94 -11.01 -20.08 -1.15
C GLN A 94 -10.69 -19.71 -2.60
N TYR A 95 -10.96 -20.59 -3.54
CA TYR A 95 -10.71 -20.33 -4.96
C TYR A 95 -12.02 -20.31 -5.73
N THR A 96 -12.11 -19.38 -6.68
CA THR A 96 -13.18 -19.39 -7.68
C THR A 96 -12.91 -20.49 -8.71
N ASP A 97 -13.92 -20.81 -9.53
CA ASP A 97 -13.79 -21.78 -10.65
C ASP A 97 -12.70 -21.37 -11.65
N THR A 98 -12.34 -20.08 -11.70
CA THR A 98 -11.26 -19.55 -12.55
C THR A 98 -9.90 -19.49 -11.86
N GLY A 99 -9.78 -20.08 -10.66
CA GLY A 99 -8.51 -20.17 -9.91
C GLY A 99 -8.09 -18.86 -9.25
N VAL A 100 -9.01 -17.91 -9.04
CA VAL A 100 -8.72 -16.68 -8.30
C VAL A 100 -8.88 -16.92 -6.81
N ALA A 101 -7.82 -16.64 -6.04
CA ALA A 101 -7.88 -16.72 -4.58
C ALA A 101 -8.69 -15.54 -4.02
N THR A 102 -9.67 -15.86 -3.17
CA THR A 102 -10.53 -14.89 -2.49
C THR A 102 -10.58 -15.19 -0.99
N CYS A 103 -11.02 -14.20 -0.22
CA CYS A 103 -11.20 -14.37 1.22
C CYS A 103 -12.63 -14.83 1.50
N ALA A 104 -12.81 -15.99 2.12
CA ALA A 104 -14.14 -16.51 2.48
C ALA A 104 -14.94 -15.55 3.37
N ILE A 105 -14.26 -14.79 4.25
CA ILE A 105 -14.92 -13.79 5.11
C ILE A 105 -15.46 -12.64 4.25
N GLN A 106 -14.62 -12.11 3.32
CA GLN A 106 -15.01 -11.00 2.46
C GLN A 106 -16.12 -11.40 1.48
N ASP A 107 -16.06 -12.60 0.94
CA ASP A 107 -17.09 -13.15 0.08
C ASP A 107 -18.45 -13.26 0.82
N ALA A 108 -18.43 -13.79 2.05
CA ALA A 108 -19.60 -13.85 2.90
C ALA A 108 -20.16 -12.45 3.24
N PHE A 109 -19.29 -11.47 3.47
CA PHE A 109 -19.69 -10.08 3.69
C PHE A 109 -20.42 -9.51 2.47
N TYR A 110 -19.87 -9.66 1.27
CA TYR A 110 -20.49 -9.15 0.05
C TYR A 110 -21.83 -9.86 -0.31
N LYS A 111 -22.01 -11.08 0.17
CA LYS A 111 -23.27 -11.81 0.04
C LYS A 111 -24.29 -11.48 1.14
N GLY A 112 -23.92 -10.62 2.10
CA GLY A 112 -24.77 -10.29 3.24
C GLY A 112 -24.93 -11.42 4.27
N GLU A 113 -24.05 -12.42 4.23
CA GLU A 113 -24.07 -13.59 5.13
C GLU A 113 -23.25 -13.36 6.40
N PHE A 114 -22.40 -12.33 6.42
CA PHE A 114 -21.54 -11.97 7.55
C PHE A 114 -21.35 -10.45 7.63
N ASP A 115 -21.44 -9.86 8.81
CA ASP A 115 -21.45 -8.40 9.00
C ASP A 115 -20.05 -7.75 9.10
N TRP A 116 -19.00 -8.52 8.93
CA TRP A 116 -17.62 -8.03 9.05
C TRP A 116 -16.80 -8.42 7.83
N GLU A 117 -16.22 -7.42 7.15
CA GLU A 117 -15.65 -7.60 5.82
C GLU A 117 -14.39 -8.46 5.80
N LYS A 118 -13.40 -8.12 6.64
CA LYS A 118 -12.12 -8.86 6.78
C LYS A 118 -11.20 -8.18 7.81
N PRO A 119 -10.08 -8.82 8.21
CA PRO A 119 -9.07 -8.19 9.08
C PRO A 119 -8.62 -6.84 8.54
N ILE A 120 -8.47 -5.87 9.44
CA ILE A 120 -8.10 -4.51 9.04
C ILE A 120 -6.73 -4.47 8.35
N SER A 121 -5.80 -5.35 8.75
CA SER A 121 -4.48 -5.48 8.11
C SER A 121 -4.57 -5.93 6.64
N CYS A 122 -5.52 -6.84 6.33
CA CYS A 122 -5.80 -7.26 4.95
C CYS A 122 -6.52 -6.17 4.17
N HIS A 123 -7.40 -5.40 4.84
CA HIS A 123 -8.18 -4.35 4.19
C HIS A 123 -7.33 -3.14 3.83
N LEU A 124 -6.32 -2.84 4.64
CA LEU A 124 -5.37 -1.74 4.43
C LEU A 124 -4.20 -2.10 3.51
N TYR A 125 -4.03 -3.39 3.14
CA TYR A 125 -2.93 -3.76 2.27
C TYR A 125 -2.94 -2.95 0.95
N PRO A 126 -1.83 -2.37 0.53
CA PRO A 126 -0.43 -2.64 0.92
C PRO A 126 0.12 -1.75 2.05
N LEU A 127 -0.71 -1.03 2.78
CA LEU A 127 -0.25 -0.31 3.96
C LEU A 127 0.02 -1.27 5.12
N ARG A 128 1.12 -1.03 5.84
CA ARG A 128 1.51 -1.75 7.05
C ARG A 128 1.60 -0.79 8.22
N ILE A 129 0.97 -1.17 9.33
CA ILE A 129 0.97 -0.38 10.56
C ILE A 129 1.93 -1.01 11.56
N LYS A 130 2.91 -0.23 12.01
CA LYS A 130 3.83 -0.59 13.10
C LYS A 130 3.57 0.34 14.28
N LYS A 131 3.71 -0.15 15.51
CA LYS A 131 3.65 0.67 16.72
C LYS A 131 5.05 1.06 17.12
N LEU A 132 5.28 2.35 17.30
CA LEU A 132 6.56 2.91 17.72
C LEU A 132 6.32 3.92 18.84
N SER A 133 6.76 3.59 20.06
CA SER A 133 6.71 4.52 21.22
C SER A 133 5.35 5.20 21.44
N GLY A 134 4.26 4.44 21.27
CA GLY A 134 2.90 4.95 21.46
C GLY A 134 2.23 5.58 20.24
N LEU A 135 2.98 5.79 19.15
CA LEU A 135 2.47 6.24 17.86
C LEU A 135 2.23 5.04 16.93
N GLU A 136 1.31 5.19 16.02
CA GLU A 136 1.19 4.29 14.87
C GLU A 136 2.03 4.85 13.71
N TRP A 137 2.85 4.01 13.13
CA TRP A 137 3.64 4.30 11.94
C TRP A 137 3.07 3.50 10.77
N ILE A 138 2.59 4.21 9.75
CA ILE A 138 1.99 3.66 8.54
C ILE A 138 3.02 3.72 7.42
N ASN A 139 3.33 2.56 6.85
CA ASN A 139 4.25 2.40 5.74
C ASN A 139 3.57 1.85 4.50
N TYR A 140 4.06 2.23 3.33
CA TYR A 140 3.72 1.62 2.06
C TYR A 140 4.70 0.48 1.79
N GLU A 141 4.26 -0.75 2.01
CA GLU A 141 5.08 -1.96 1.87
C GLU A 141 4.41 -2.91 0.86
N TYR A 142 4.47 -2.56 -0.43
CA TYR A 142 3.99 -3.47 -1.46
C TYR A 142 5.10 -4.45 -1.90
N ILE A 143 4.69 -5.62 -2.38
CA ILE A 143 5.60 -6.63 -2.92
C ILE A 143 5.53 -6.55 -4.44
N PRO A 144 6.61 -6.09 -5.14
CA PRO A 144 6.58 -5.87 -6.59
C PRO A 144 6.14 -7.10 -7.39
N SER A 145 6.62 -8.28 -7.05
CA SER A 145 6.25 -9.53 -7.72
C SER A 145 4.77 -9.89 -7.62
N LEU A 146 4.05 -9.36 -6.61
CA LEU A 146 2.62 -9.60 -6.43
C LEU A 146 1.76 -8.44 -6.92
N CYS A 147 2.26 -7.21 -6.82
CA CYS A 147 1.46 -5.99 -6.90
C CYS A 147 1.79 -5.09 -8.08
N SER A 148 2.76 -5.42 -8.96
CA SER A 148 3.07 -4.60 -10.14
C SER A 148 1.84 -4.30 -10.99
N ALA A 149 0.95 -5.27 -11.16
CA ALA A 149 -0.31 -5.10 -11.89
C ALA A 149 -1.22 -4.02 -11.28
N ALA A 150 -1.20 -3.86 -9.95
CA ALA A 150 -1.99 -2.84 -9.26
C ALA A 150 -1.39 -1.43 -9.48
N CYS A 151 -0.08 -1.32 -9.53
CA CYS A 151 0.61 -0.06 -9.87
C CYS A 151 0.37 0.32 -11.33
N ASP A 152 0.51 -0.62 -12.28
CA ASP A 152 0.24 -0.40 -13.70
C ASP A 152 -1.19 0.10 -13.95
N ARG A 153 -2.17 -0.53 -13.28
CA ARG A 153 -3.57 -0.12 -13.35
C ARG A 153 -3.75 1.30 -12.81
N ALA A 154 -3.21 1.57 -11.64
CA ALA A 154 -3.37 2.86 -10.98
C ALA A 154 -2.72 4.02 -11.77
N GLU A 155 -1.59 3.78 -12.42
CA GLU A 155 -0.96 4.77 -13.31
C GLU A 155 -1.85 5.09 -14.51
N LYS A 156 -2.43 4.07 -15.14
CA LYS A 156 -3.35 4.24 -16.29
C LYS A 156 -4.63 4.96 -15.91
N GLU A 157 -5.20 4.63 -14.75
CA GLU A 157 -6.48 5.18 -14.28
C GLU A 157 -6.32 6.47 -13.45
N GLY A 158 -5.09 6.89 -13.16
CA GLY A 158 -4.80 8.09 -12.37
C GLY A 158 -5.15 7.96 -10.88
N ILE A 159 -5.22 6.74 -10.32
CA ILE A 159 -5.69 6.47 -8.96
C ILE A 159 -4.53 6.54 -7.96
N TYR A 160 -4.66 7.38 -6.94
CA TYR A 160 -3.74 7.37 -5.81
C TYR A 160 -4.11 6.28 -4.79
N LEU A 161 -3.10 5.74 -4.11
CA LEU A 161 -3.26 4.80 -3.00
C LEU A 161 -4.22 5.32 -1.92
N ALA A 162 -4.14 6.62 -1.62
CA ALA A 162 -5.01 7.30 -0.66
C ALA A 162 -6.50 7.15 -1.03
N ASP A 163 -6.83 7.32 -2.30
CA ASP A 163 -8.20 7.23 -2.81
C ASP A 163 -8.67 5.78 -2.86
N PHE A 164 -7.81 4.88 -3.32
CA PHE A 164 -8.11 3.44 -3.37
C PHE A 164 -8.41 2.86 -1.99
N LEU A 165 -7.66 3.30 -0.96
CA LEU A 165 -7.83 2.83 0.42
C LEU A 165 -8.78 3.71 1.27
N LYS A 166 -9.58 4.59 0.67
CA LYS A 166 -10.52 5.44 1.40
C LYS A 166 -11.34 4.66 2.42
N LYS A 167 -12.06 3.63 1.97
CA LYS A 167 -12.95 2.84 2.82
C LYS A 167 -12.24 2.20 4.04
N PRO A 168 -11.13 1.47 3.87
CA PRO A 168 -10.42 0.89 5.01
C PRO A 168 -9.75 1.92 5.92
N LEU A 169 -9.28 3.05 5.39
CA LEU A 169 -8.71 4.14 6.19
C LEU A 169 -9.78 4.79 7.07
N ILE A 170 -10.95 5.11 6.52
CA ILE A 170 -12.09 5.60 7.29
C ILE A 170 -12.54 4.59 8.34
N ARG A 171 -12.64 3.32 7.98
CA ARG A 171 -12.99 2.23 8.93
C ARG A 171 -12.00 2.16 10.09
N ARG A 172 -10.73 2.43 9.87
CA ARG A 172 -9.68 2.33 10.90
C ARG A 172 -9.55 3.60 11.73
N TYR A 173 -9.58 4.77 11.10
CA TYR A 173 -9.20 6.05 11.69
C TYR A 173 -10.34 7.06 11.78
N GLY A 174 -11.42 6.87 11.05
CA GLY A 174 -12.56 7.80 10.97
C GLY A 174 -12.46 8.83 9.83
N GLU A 175 -13.58 9.47 9.53
CA GLU A 175 -13.71 10.45 8.44
C GLU A 175 -12.81 11.68 8.64
N SER A 176 -12.75 12.23 9.87
CA SER A 176 -11.94 13.42 10.17
C SER A 176 -10.47 13.16 9.87
N TRP A 177 -9.94 12.03 10.34
CA TRP A 177 -8.56 11.64 10.05
C TRP A 177 -8.31 11.48 8.55
N TYR A 178 -9.25 10.84 7.83
CA TYR A 178 -9.10 10.63 6.39
C TYR A 178 -9.09 11.97 5.63
N THR A 179 -9.92 12.93 6.01
CA THR A 179 -9.96 14.27 5.42
C THR A 179 -8.62 14.99 5.59
N GLU A 180 -8.06 14.99 6.80
CA GLU A 180 -6.74 15.56 7.07
C GLU A 180 -5.63 14.85 6.31
N PHE A 181 -5.71 13.51 6.23
CA PHE A 181 -4.75 12.69 5.49
C PHE A 181 -4.73 13.03 3.99
N VAL A 182 -5.88 13.14 3.35
CA VAL A 182 -5.97 13.50 1.93
C VAL A 182 -5.41 14.90 1.70
N ALA A 183 -5.77 15.87 2.53
CA ALA A 183 -5.26 17.25 2.44
C ALA A 183 -3.73 17.29 2.59
N ALA A 184 -3.16 16.53 3.53
CA ALA A 184 -1.72 16.42 3.70
C ALA A 184 -1.04 15.79 2.46
N CYS A 185 -1.60 14.73 1.89
CA CYS A 185 -1.10 14.11 0.67
C CYS A 185 -1.11 15.09 -0.52
N GLU A 186 -2.18 15.85 -0.68
CA GLU A 186 -2.30 16.87 -1.74
C GLU A 186 -1.26 17.97 -1.58
N HIS A 187 -1.09 18.48 -0.38
CA HIS A 187 -0.08 19.48 -0.07
C HIS A 187 1.34 19.00 -0.42
N ILE A 188 1.71 17.79 0.00
CA ILE A 188 3.02 17.18 -0.29
C ILE A 188 3.24 17.04 -1.81
N ARG A 189 2.21 16.62 -2.55
CA ARG A 189 2.28 16.50 -4.01
C ARG A 189 2.49 17.84 -4.70
N THR A 190 1.83 18.89 -4.20
CA THR A 190 1.95 20.26 -4.74
C THR A 190 3.34 20.83 -4.50
N MET A 191 3.84 20.78 -3.27
CA MET A 191 5.17 21.23 -2.90
C MET A 191 6.28 20.56 -3.75
N LYS A 192 6.16 19.26 -3.99
CA LYS A 192 7.14 18.55 -4.83
C LYS A 192 7.13 19.01 -6.28
N LYS A 193 5.95 19.32 -6.83
CA LYS A 193 5.83 19.86 -8.20
C LYS A 193 6.44 21.25 -8.32
N GLU A 194 6.21 22.12 -7.36
CA GLU A 194 6.76 23.47 -7.30
C GLU A 194 8.29 23.41 -7.25
N TYR A 195 8.86 22.64 -6.34
CA TYR A 195 10.29 22.46 -6.20
C TYR A 195 10.95 21.90 -7.48
N SER A 196 10.29 20.94 -8.11
CA SER A 196 10.78 20.37 -9.38
C SER A 196 10.74 21.36 -10.54
N ASN A 197 9.78 22.28 -10.55
CA ASN A 197 9.67 23.34 -11.57
C ASN A 197 10.71 24.44 -11.34
N GLU A 198 10.92 24.85 -10.10
CA GLU A 198 11.94 25.83 -9.73
C GLU A 198 13.35 25.32 -10.11
N ALA A 199 13.69 24.10 -9.71
CA ALA A 199 14.98 23.48 -10.06
C ALA A 199 15.19 23.37 -11.58
N ARG A 200 14.14 23.07 -12.35
CA ARG A 200 14.21 23.03 -13.82
C ARG A 200 14.42 24.42 -14.42
N ASN A 201 13.78 25.45 -13.88
CA ASN A 201 13.93 26.83 -14.32
C ASN A 201 15.35 27.38 -14.02
N GLU A 202 15.91 27.04 -12.87
CA GLU A 202 17.28 27.43 -12.51
C GLU A 202 18.30 26.78 -13.44
N LEU A 203 18.16 25.49 -13.75
CA LEU A 203 19.02 24.79 -14.70
C LEU A 203 18.95 25.43 -16.11
N SER A 204 17.75 25.74 -16.60
CA SER A 204 17.57 26.35 -17.91
C SER A 204 18.09 27.78 -17.98
N SER A 205 18.01 28.55 -16.90
CA SER A 205 18.57 29.91 -16.81
C SER A 205 20.10 29.89 -16.69
N GLY A 206 20.67 28.90 -15.99
CA GLY A 206 22.13 28.68 -15.88
C GLY A 206 22.77 28.28 -17.21
N GLU A 207 22.12 27.47 -18.02
CA GLU A 207 22.58 27.13 -19.37
C GLU A 207 22.56 28.33 -20.34
N LEU A 208 21.55 29.20 -20.23
CA LEU A 208 21.46 30.43 -21.03
C LEU A 208 22.53 31.44 -20.69
N THR A 209 22.94 31.56 -19.43
CA THR A 209 24.04 32.44 -19.01
C THR A 209 25.41 31.91 -19.43
N ASN A 210 25.60 30.58 -19.34
CA ASN A 210 26.88 29.94 -19.76
C ASN A 210 27.06 29.97 -21.28
N ASN A 211 25.98 29.91 -22.05
CA ASN A 211 26.02 30.00 -23.52
C ASN A 211 26.26 31.45 -23.99
N LYS A 212 25.76 32.46 -23.29
CA LYS A 212 26.03 33.87 -23.58
C LYS A 212 27.49 34.22 -23.32
N SER A 213 28.06 33.80 -22.20
CA SER A 213 29.49 34.03 -21.88
C SER A 213 30.43 33.33 -22.86
N ARG A 214 30.06 32.19 -23.42
CA ARG A 214 30.81 31.45 -24.42
C ARG A 214 30.81 32.12 -25.80
N VAL A 215 29.66 32.66 -26.21
CA VAL A 215 29.49 33.42 -27.47
C VAL A 215 30.18 34.78 -27.41
N GLU A 216 30.27 35.43 -26.26
CA GLU A 216 31.00 36.67 -26.07
C GLU A 216 32.54 36.44 -26.06
N ALA A 217 32.99 35.33 -25.48
CA ALA A 217 34.43 34.94 -25.51
C ALA A 217 34.93 34.62 -26.93
N GLU A 218 34.10 33.97 -27.76
CA GLU A 218 34.46 33.67 -29.17
C GLU A 218 34.47 34.91 -30.06
N LYS A 219 33.72 35.97 -29.75
CA LYS A 219 33.75 37.25 -30.49
C LYS A 219 34.93 38.14 -30.12
N GLY A 220 35.58 37.94 -28.95
CA GLY A 220 36.73 38.73 -28.49
C GLY A 220 38.07 38.32 -29.10
N VAL A 221 38.19 37.15 -29.72
CA VAL A 221 39.48 36.61 -30.21
C VAL A 221 39.78 36.97 -31.68
N ASN A 222 38.82 37.54 -32.42
CA ASN A 222 38.97 37.75 -33.86
C ASN A 222 39.45 39.16 -34.28
N ASN A 223 40.01 39.99 -33.38
CA ASN A 223 40.38 41.36 -33.72
C ASN A 223 41.83 41.75 -33.38
N THR A 224 42.80 40.87 -33.68
CA THR A 224 44.24 41.30 -33.73
C THR A 224 44.91 40.70 -34.96
N ARG A 225 44.84 41.41 -36.09
CA ARG A 225 45.82 41.25 -37.17
C ARG A 225 46.96 42.28 -36.91
N PRO A 226 48.20 41.89 -36.89
CA PRO A 226 49.32 42.85 -36.97
C PRO A 226 49.50 43.32 -38.40
N SER A 227 49.58 44.61 -38.57
CA SER A 227 50.04 45.28 -39.80
C SER A 227 51.56 45.21 -39.87
N THR A 228 52.03 45.00 -41.09
CA THR A 228 53.34 45.02 -41.69
C THR A 228 54.11 43.72 -41.70
#